data_4a37f425ee09c429975b3bc5bb0f6f02
#
_entry.id   4a37f425ee09c429975b3bc5bb0f6f02
#
_cell.length_a   1.000
_cell.length_b   1.000
_cell.length_c   1.000
_cell.angle_alpha   90.00
_cell.angle_beta   90.00
_cell.angle_gamma   90.00
#
_symmetry.space_group_name_H-M   'P 1'
#
loop_
_entity.id
_entity.type
_entity.pdbx_description
1 polymer ?
#
loop_
_entity_poly.entity_id
_entity_poly.type
_entity_poly.pdbx_seq_one_letter_code
_entity_poly.pdbx_strand_id
1 'polypeptide(L)'
;MSAGPLLRLRPTMVSDLDFVQSVEDDAANRPFITPWERVQHEGAIRFPDFRHFIVEAGPSWPSAGFVILQGCRNQHGSVELKRLVLMPKGKGYGRACVRLLVEMAFRDLGAHRFWLDVKERNARALALYRDEGFVEEGRLRDSVKSDDGWESLIVMSMLRAEHEARVEALRSIAGAA
;
A
#
# COMPACT_ATOMS: atom_id res chain seq x y z
N MET A 1 21.50 -12.86 7.49
CA MET A 1 20.18 -12.36 7.03
C MET A 1 20.43 -11.01 6.36
N SER A 2 20.16 -10.89 5.05
CA SER A 2 20.32 -9.60 4.36
C SER A 2 19.31 -8.62 4.91
N ALA A 3 19.76 -7.46 5.42
CA ALA A 3 18.87 -6.37 5.78
C ALA A 3 18.02 -6.01 4.56
N GLY A 4 16.71 -5.88 4.77
CA GLY A 4 15.79 -5.47 3.71
C GLY A 4 16.14 -4.07 3.17
N PRO A 5 15.57 -3.67 2.03
CA PRO A 5 15.86 -2.37 1.47
C PRO A 5 15.46 -1.26 2.45
N LEU A 6 16.31 -0.24 2.57
CA LEU A 6 16.00 0.96 3.32
C LEU A 6 14.96 1.76 2.56
N LEU A 7 13.81 2.00 3.20
CA LEU A 7 12.73 2.85 2.67
C LEU A 7 12.33 3.90 3.70
N ARG A 8 11.89 5.04 3.21
CA ARG A 8 11.19 6.04 4.01
C ARG A 8 9.99 6.61 3.24
N LEU A 9 9.02 7.12 3.99
CA LEU A 9 7.85 7.79 3.46
C LEU A 9 7.98 9.29 3.72
N ARG A 10 7.84 10.08 2.68
CA ARG A 10 7.82 11.54 2.74
C ARG A 10 6.46 12.05 2.26
N PRO A 11 5.82 13.00 2.96
CA PRO A 11 4.61 13.62 2.43
C PRO A 11 4.81 14.12 1.00
N THR A 12 3.85 13.85 0.13
CA THR A 12 3.88 14.30 -1.25
C THR A 12 3.57 15.77 -1.34
N MET A 13 4.34 16.49 -2.11
CA MET A 13 4.07 17.88 -2.49
C MET A 13 3.45 17.94 -3.89
N VAL A 14 2.76 19.04 -4.21
CA VAL A 14 2.17 19.24 -5.54
C VAL A 14 3.23 19.17 -6.65
N SER A 15 4.47 19.59 -6.37
CA SER A 15 5.61 19.48 -7.28
C SER A 15 6.04 18.03 -7.58
N ASP A 16 5.63 17.05 -6.77
CA ASP A 16 5.94 15.64 -7.01
C ASP A 16 4.97 14.98 -8.01
N LEU A 17 3.86 15.64 -8.36
CA LEU A 17 2.77 15.00 -9.10
C LEU A 17 3.15 14.60 -10.51
N ASP A 18 4.11 15.25 -11.14
CA ASP A 18 4.61 14.82 -12.47
C ASP A 18 5.31 13.45 -12.34
N PHE A 19 6.07 13.23 -11.26
CA PHE A 19 6.63 11.91 -10.95
C PHE A 19 5.53 10.90 -10.65
N VAL A 20 4.55 11.23 -9.82
CA VAL A 20 3.43 10.34 -9.46
C VAL A 20 2.69 9.86 -10.71
N GLN A 21 2.32 10.78 -11.59
CA GLN A 21 1.64 10.46 -12.85
C GLN A 21 2.51 9.61 -13.78
N SER A 22 3.80 9.93 -13.89
CA SER A 22 4.73 9.13 -14.70
C SER A 22 4.83 7.67 -14.23
N VAL A 23 4.77 7.45 -12.91
CA VAL A 23 4.78 6.10 -12.31
C VAL A 23 3.47 5.37 -12.54
N GLU A 24 2.32 6.06 -12.51
CA GLU A 24 1.03 5.48 -12.85
C GLU A 24 0.93 5.09 -14.32
N ASP A 25 1.47 5.93 -15.20
CA ASP A 25 1.44 5.73 -16.66
C ASP A 25 2.46 4.70 -17.15
N ASP A 26 3.37 4.26 -16.30
CA ASP A 26 4.34 3.23 -16.66
C ASP A 26 3.65 1.93 -17.09
N ALA A 27 4.08 1.37 -18.23
CA ALA A 27 3.49 0.18 -18.82
C ALA A 27 3.45 -1.04 -17.88
N ALA A 28 4.37 -1.12 -16.92
CA ALA A 28 4.41 -2.19 -15.92
C ALA A 28 3.37 -2.01 -14.79
N ASN A 29 2.81 -0.80 -14.65
CA ASN A 29 1.85 -0.46 -13.61
C ASN A 29 0.42 -0.36 -14.13
N ARG A 30 0.22 0.21 -15.31
CA ARG A 30 -1.10 0.44 -15.92
C ARG A 30 -2.05 -0.76 -15.89
N PRO A 31 -1.62 -2.00 -16.13
CA PRO A 31 -2.54 -3.13 -16.04
C PRO A 31 -3.17 -3.33 -14.66
N PHE A 32 -2.51 -2.90 -13.60
CA PHE A 32 -2.89 -3.20 -12.21
C PHE A 32 -3.53 -2.05 -11.46
N ILE A 33 -3.53 -0.84 -12.03
CA ILE A 33 -4.12 0.35 -11.42
C ILE A 33 -5.02 1.06 -12.42
N THR A 34 -5.94 1.88 -11.91
CA THR A 34 -6.66 2.88 -12.70
C THR A 34 -6.04 4.24 -12.37
N PRO A 35 -5.30 4.87 -13.29
CA PRO A 35 -4.65 6.15 -13.04
C PRO A 35 -5.64 7.20 -12.55
N TRP A 36 -5.16 8.08 -11.69
CA TRP A 36 -5.92 9.24 -11.24
C TRP A 36 -5.55 10.48 -12.04
N GLU A 37 -6.55 11.33 -12.24
CA GLU A 37 -6.30 12.68 -12.73
C GLU A 37 -5.50 13.50 -11.70
N ARG A 38 -4.70 14.45 -12.17
CA ARG A 38 -3.88 15.32 -11.30
C ARG A 38 -4.70 15.96 -10.16
N VAL A 39 -5.91 16.43 -10.48
CA VAL A 39 -6.81 17.05 -9.50
C VAL A 39 -7.21 16.10 -8.36
N GLN A 40 -7.29 14.80 -8.62
CA GLN A 40 -7.60 13.80 -7.59
C GLN A 40 -6.42 13.63 -6.63
N HIS A 41 -5.19 13.60 -7.14
CA HIS A 41 -3.98 13.61 -6.32
C HIS A 41 -3.85 14.87 -5.49
N GLU A 42 -4.09 16.05 -6.08
CA GLU A 42 -4.09 17.32 -5.35
C GLU A 42 -5.14 17.35 -4.24
N GLY A 43 -6.32 16.79 -4.50
CA GLY A 43 -7.36 16.59 -3.49
C GLY A 43 -6.87 15.71 -2.34
N ALA A 44 -6.29 14.55 -2.65
CA ALA A 44 -5.79 13.63 -1.64
C ALA A 44 -4.63 14.20 -0.80
N ILE A 45 -3.77 15.06 -1.39
CA ILE A 45 -2.71 15.76 -0.64
C ILE A 45 -3.29 16.73 0.39
N ARG A 46 -4.40 17.41 0.07
CA ARG A 46 -4.99 18.46 0.91
C ARG A 46 -6.03 17.95 1.91
N PHE A 47 -6.69 16.86 1.58
CA PHE A 47 -7.81 16.38 2.38
C PHE A 47 -7.31 15.52 3.55
N PRO A 48 -7.63 15.89 4.81
CA PRO A 48 -7.00 15.31 5.99
C PRO A 48 -7.36 13.85 6.28
N ASP A 49 -8.35 13.29 5.58
CA ASP A 49 -8.68 11.86 5.66
C ASP A 49 -7.74 10.99 4.81
N PHE A 50 -6.94 11.61 3.96
CA PHE A 50 -5.91 10.94 3.17
C PHE A 50 -4.50 11.14 3.75
N ARG A 51 -3.60 10.20 3.41
CA ARG A 51 -2.16 10.37 3.48
C ARG A 51 -1.59 10.00 2.13
N HIS A 52 -0.94 10.96 1.50
CA HIS A 52 -0.27 10.77 0.23
C HIS A 52 1.24 10.92 0.44
N PHE A 53 2.01 9.84 0.15
CA PHE A 53 3.43 9.79 0.40
C PHE A 53 4.21 9.44 -0.87
N ILE A 54 5.38 10.08 -1.03
CA ILE A 54 6.45 9.56 -1.88
C ILE A 54 7.20 8.49 -1.09
N VAL A 55 7.46 7.36 -1.73
CA VAL A 55 8.36 6.32 -1.23
C VAL A 55 9.76 6.61 -1.77
N GLU A 56 10.70 6.76 -0.88
CA GLU A 56 12.11 6.95 -1.21
C GLU A 56 12.92 5.74 -0.76
N ALA A 57 13.93 5.33 -1.54
CA ALA A 57 14.67 4.10 -1.32
C ALA A 57 16.18 4.30 -1.40
N GLY A 58 16.93 3.52 -0.58
CA GLY A 58 18.38 3.44 -0.62
C GLY A 58 19.11 4.63 -0.03
N PRO A 59 20.46 4.65 -0.15
CA PRO A 59 21.31 5.60 0.61
C PRO A 59 21.16 7.06 0.14
N SER A 60 20.85 7.29 -1.14
CA SER A 60 20.65 8.63 -1.71
C SER A 60 19.19 9.08 -1.74
N TRP A 61 18.27 8.23 -1.29
CA TRP A 61 16.84 8.49 -1.19
C TRP A 61 16.15 8.94 -2.49
N PRO A 62 16.43 8.33 -3.65
CA PRO A 62 15.65 8.60 -4.84
C PRO A 62 14.19 8.17 -4.67
N SER A 63 13.29 8.88 -5.34
CA SER A 63 11.88 8.49 -5.38
C SER A 63 11.72 7.13 -6.06
N ALA A 64 11.09 6.20 -5.36
CA ALA A 64 10.89 4.82 -5.80
C ALA A 64 9.41 4.46 -5.97
N GLY A 65 8.52 5.44 -5.87
CA GLY A 65 7.09 5.25 -6.02
C GLY A 65 6.28 6.12 -5.08
N PHE A 66 5.02 5.77 -4.90
CA PHE A 66 4.13 6.50 -4.00
C PHE A 66 3.07 5.59 -3.36
N VAL A 67 2.47 6.11 -2.30
CA VAL A 67 1.41 5.44 -1.52
C VAL A 67 0.29 6.44 -1.25
N ILE A 68 -0.94 5.94 -1.29
CA ILE A 68 -2.12 6.67 -0.81
C ILE A 68 -2.83 5.81 0.22
N LEU A 69 -3.04 6.36 1.42
CA LEU A 69 -3.95 5.85 2.43
C LEU A 69 -5.20 6.70 2.46
N GLN A 70 -6.35 6.07 2.70
CA GLN A 70 -7.66 6.71 2.85
C GLN A 70 -8.35 6.22 4.12
N GLY A 71 -9.26 7.02 4.68
CA GLY A 71 -9.95 6.67 5.91
C GLY A 71 -9.09 6.92 7.16
N CYS A 72 -8.06 7.77 7.07
CA CYS A 72 -7.16 8.05 8.19
C CYS A 72 -7.84 8.78 9.36
N ARG A 73 -9.05 9.29 9.16
CA ARG A 73 -9.93 9.89 10.18
C ARG A 73 -11.25 9.15 10.34
N ASN A 74 -11.33 7.93 9.81
CA ASN A 74 -12.54 7.12 9.89
C ASN A 74 -12.86 6.80 11.36
N GLN A 75 -14.08 7.13 11.81
CA GLN A 75 -14.52 6.92 13.20
C GLN A 75 -14.53 5.46 13.64
N HIS A 76 -14.56 4.51 12.70
CA HIS A 76 -14.52 3.07 12.98
C HIS A 76 -13.10 2.51 12.94
N GLY A 77 -12.09 3.39 12.76
CA GLY A 77 -10.69 2.94 12.69
C GLY A 77 -10.39 2.05 11.48
N SER A 78 -11.14 2.22 10.37
CA SER A 78 -10.94 1.46 9.14
C SER A 78 -10.12 2.28 8.14
N VAL A 79 -8.85 1.93 7.96
CA VAL A 79 -7.91 2.60 7.07
C VAL A 79 -7.70 1.74 5.83
N GLU A 80 -7.75 2.35 4.66
CA GLU A 80 -7.55 1.72 3.36
C GLU A 80 -6.14 2.03 2.81
N LEU A 81 -5.43 1.00 2.37
CA LEU A 81 -4.32 1.16 1.43
C LEU A 81 -4.90 1.36 0.03
N LYS A 82 -5.21 2.61 -0.31
CA LYS A 82 -5.87 2.97 -1.56
C LYS A 82 -4.99 2.76 -2.78
N ARG A 83 -3.68 2.98 -2.63
CA ARG A 83 -2.73 2.81 -3.72
C ARG A 83 -1.32 2.57 -3.21
N LEU A 84 -0.65 1.64 -3.85
CA LEU A 84 0.78 1.38 -3.69
C LEU A 84 1.39 1.10 -5.06
N VAL A 85 2.22 2.01 -5.55
CA VAL A 85 2.93 1.86 -6.83
C VAL A 85 4.41 2.09 -6.60
N LEU A 86 5.23 1.11 -6.99
CA LEU A 86 6.67 1.12 -6.74
C LEU A 86 7.47 0.79 -7.99
N MET A 87 8.59 1.46 -8.15
CA MET A 87 9.59 1.27 -9.20
C MET A 87 11.02 1.35 -8.62
N PRO A 88 11.99 0.59 -9.12
CA PRO A 88 11.81 -0.56 -10.04
C PRO A 88 11.22 -1.78 -9.35
N LYS A 89 10.63 -2.66 -10.14
CA LYS A 89 10.10 -3.94 -9.64
C LYS A 89 11.25 -4.89 -9.24
N GLY A 90 10.94 -5.87 -8.35
CA GLY A 90 11.88 -6.96 -8.02
C GLY A 90 12.95 -6.62 -6.98
N LYS A 91 12.96 -5.41 -6.41
CA LYS A 91 13.95 -4.97 -5.40
C LYS A 91 13.54 -5.21 -3.94
N GLY A 92 12.43 -5.92 -3.70
CA GLY A 92 11.92 -6.12 -2.34
C GLY A 92 11.19 -4.91 -1.76
N TYR A 93 11.08 -3.80 -2.49
CA TYR A 93 10.44 -2.57 -2.01
C TYR A 93 8.99 -2.78 -1.61
N GLY A 94 8.23 -3.63 -2.33
CA GLY A 94 6.83 -3.92 -1.99
C GLY A 94 6.68 -4.44 -0.57
N ARG A 95 7.43 -5.47 -0.21
CA ARG A 95 7.40 -6.08 1.13
C ARG A 95 7.81 -5.10 2.23
N ALA A 96 8.91 -4.39 2.03
CA ALA A 96 9.39 -3.40 2.98
C ALA A 96 8.38 -2.25 3.17
N CYS A 97 7.78 -1.77 2.08
CA CYS A 97 6.78 -0.70 2.13
C CYS A 97 5.50 -1.17 2.84
N VAL A 98 4.98 -2.37 2.53
CA VAL A 98 3.78 -2.91 3.21
C VAL A 98 4.02 -3.01 4.71
N ARG A 99 5.18 -3.47 5.16
CA ARG A 99 5.52 -3.54 6.60
C ARG A 99 5.52 -2.16 7.26
N LEU A 100 6.12 -1.15 6.61
CA LEU A 100 6.08 0.24 7.11
C LEU A 100 4.63 0.76 7.21
N LEU A 101 3.79 0.45 6.23
CA LEU A 101 2.40 0.89 6.21
C LEU A 101 1.54 0.18 7.27
N VAL A 102 1.77 -1.11 7.51
CA VAL A 102 1.11 -1.87 8.57
C VAL A 102 1.45 -1.26 9.94
N GLU A 103 2.74 -0.99 10.20
CA GLU A 103 3.17 -0.33 11.44
C GLU A 103 2.54 1.06 11.58
N MET A 104 2.55 1.86 10.53
CA MET A 104 1.93 3.20 10.52
C MET A 104 0.43 3.12 10.78
N ALA A 105 -0.29 2.20 10.13
CA ALA A 105 -1.74 2.07 10.28
C ALA A 105 -2.12 1.74 11.73
N PHE A 106 -1.47 0.78 12.34
CA PHE A 106 -1.85 0.32 13.69
C PHE A 106 -1.25 1.18 14.81
N ARG A 107 -0.01 1.64 14.70
CA ARG A 107 0.66 2.42 15.75
C ARG A 107 0.35 3.92 15.65
N ASP A 108 0.49 4.51 14.46
CA ASP A 108 0.47 5.96 14.31
C ASP A 108 -0.95 6.49 13.99
N LEU A 109 -1.73 5.76 13.19
CA LEU A 109 -3.10 6.12 12.84
C LEU A 109 -4.16 5.48 13.76
N GLY A 110 -3.76 4.57 14.63
CA GLY A 110 -4.67 3.91 15.57
C GLY A 110 -5.73 3.04 14.91
N ALA A 111 -5.49 2.53 13.69
CA ALA A 111 -6.44 1.72 12.97
C ALA A 111 -6.87 0.47 13.77
N HIS A 112 -8.15 0.11 13.69
CA HIS A 112 -8.65 -1.20 14.10
C HIS A 112 -8.53 -2.22 12.97
N ARG A 113 -8.69 -1.74 11.72
CA ARG A 113 -8.66 -2.53 10.50
C ARG A 113 -7.85 -1.81 9.43
N PHE A 114 -6.88 -2.48 8.86
CA PHE A 114 -6.12 -2.01 7.69
C PHE A 114 -6.47 -2.90 6.51
N TRP A 115 -6.98 -2.33 5.42
CA TRP A 115 -7.53 -3.09 4.31
C TRP A 115 -7.13 -2.53 2.95
N LEU A 116 -7.33 -3.34 1.93
CA LEU A 116 -7.10 -2.98 0.53
C LEU A 116 -8.01 -3.78 -0.38
N ASP A 117 -8.15 -3.31 -1.60
CA ASP A 117 -8.59 -4.15 -2.71
C ASP A 117 -7.46 -4.29 -3.76
N VAL A 118 -7.48 -5.39 -4.48
CA VAL A 118 -6.49 -5.70 -5.49
C VAL A 118 -7.13 -6.45 -6.66
N LYS A 119 -6.76 -6.08 -7.90
CA LYS A 119 -7.25 -6.78 -9.09
C LYS A 119 -6.94 -8.28 -9.01
N GLU A 120 -7.95 -9.14 -9.20
CA GLU A 120 -7.85 -10.60 -9.07
C GLU A 120 -6.69 -11.18 -9.90
N ARG A 121 -6.40 -10.62 -11.06
CA ARG A 121 -5.28 -11.03 -11.91
C ARG A 121 -3.89 -10.65 -11.39
N ASN A 122 -3.80 -9.79 -10.37
CA ASN A 122 -2.52 -9.36 -9.79
C ASN A 122 -1.99 -10.39 -8.78
N ALA A 123 -1.68 -11.60 -9.26
CA ALA A 123 -1.23 -12.71 -8.43
C ALA A 123 -0.01 -12.35 -7.56
N ARG A 124 0.88 -11.46 -8.06
CA ARG A 124 2.06 -11.01 -7.32
C ARG A 124 1.70 -10.18 -6.09
N ALA A 125 0.76 -9.25 -6.23
CA ALA A 125 0.31 -8.43 -5.11
C ALA A 125 -0.48 -9.27 -4.10
N LEU A 126 -1.37 -10.15 -4.57
CA LEU A 126 -2.11 -11.08 -3.72
C LEU A 126 -1.17 -11.95 -2.88
N ALA A 127 -0.14 -12.53 -3.49
CA ALA A 127 0.86 -13.33 -2.77
C ALA A 127 1.61 -12.48 -1.72
N LEU A 128 2.03 -11.25 -2.09
CA LEU A 128 2.69 -10.34 -1.17
C LEU A 128 1.83 -10.04 0.06
N TYR A 129 0.57 -9.68 -0.13
CA TYR A 129 -0.32 -9.33 0.99
C TYR A 129 -0.63 -10.54 1.88
N ARG A 130 -0.86 -11.72 1.31
CA ARG A 130 -1.01 -12.97 2.09
C ARG A 130 0.23 -13.28 2.94
N ASP A 131 1.42 -13.18 2.35
CA ASP A 131 2.69 -13.40 3.07
C ASP A 131 2.89 -12.41 4.21
N GLU A 132 2.43 -11.17 4.06
CA GLU A 132 2.50 -10.15 5.10
C GLU A 132 1.35 -10.23 6.12
N GLY A 133 0.45 -11.21 5.98
CA GLY A 133 -0.56 -11.56 6.98
C GLY A 133 -1.94 -10.94 6.73
N PHE A 134 -2.19 -10.38 5.54
CA PHE A 134 -3.54 -9.98 5.17
C PHE A 134 -4.41 -11.21 4.86
N VAL A 135 -5.64 -11.17 5.34
CA VAL A 135 -6.65 -12.19 5.13
C VAL A 135 -7.58 -11.75 4.00
N GLU A 136 -7.92 -12.67 3.11
CA GLU A 136 -8.90 -12.45 2.05
C GLU A 136 -10.31 -12.47 2.64
N GLU A 137 -11.08 -11.40 2.45
CA GLU A 137 -12.45 -11.28 2.96
C GLU A 137 -13.50 -11.61 1.91
N GLY A 138 -13.18 -11.42 0.63
CA GLY A 138 -14.11 -11.69 -0.42
C GLY A 138 -13.73 -11.11 -1.78
N ARG A 139 -14.60 -11.37 -2.75
CA ARG A 139 -14.44 -11.01 -4.15
C ARG A 139 -15.55 -10.07 -4.59
N LEU A 140 -15.19 -8.90 -5.08
CA LEU A 140 -16.10 -7.97 -5.73
C LEU A 140 -16.15 -8.30 -7.23
N ARG A 141 -17.24 -8.90 -7.67
CA ARG A 141 -17.38 -9.33 -9.07
C ARG A 141 -17.55 -8.13 -9.99
N ASP A 142 -16.78 -8.09 -11.09
CA ASP A 142 -16.91 -7.12 -12.18
C ASP A 142 -17.03 -5.66 -11.69
N SER A 143 -16.21 -5.30 -10.72
CA SER A 143 -16.32 -4.04 -9.99
C SER A 143 -15.51 -2.89 -10.60
N VAL A 144 -14.58 -3.18 -11.50
CA VAL A 144 -13.77 -2.16 -12.17
C VAL A 144 -13.74 -2.40 -13.67
N LYS A 145 -13.82 -1.30 -14.44
CA LYS A 145 -13.70 -1.34 -15.90
C LYS A 145 -12.24 -1.45 -16.31
N SER A 146 -11.95 -2.28 -17.30
CA SER A 146 -10.65 -2.39 -17.97
C SER A 146 -10.81 -2.22 -19.48
N ASP A 147 -9.70 -2.18 -20.21
CA ASP A 147 -9.72 -2.09 -21.66
C ASP A 147 -10.42 -3.28 -22.33
N ASP A 148 -10.31 -4.46 -21.68
CA ASP A 148 -10.87 -5.73 -22.18
C ASP A 148 -12.25 -6.07 -21.59
N GLY A 149 -12.86 -5.16 -20.82
CA GLY A 149 -14.18 -5.39 -20.19
C GLY A 149 -14.21 -5.06 -18.71
N TRP A 150 -14.61 -6.01 -17.87
CA TRP A 150 -14.75 -5.83 -16.43
C TRP A 150 -13.81 -6.76 -15.68
N GLU A 151 -13.26 -6.26 -14.58
CA GLU A 151 -12.38 -7.01 -13.69
C GLU A 151 -12.93 -7.08 -12.27
N SER A 152 -12.67 -8.19 -11.61
CA SER A 152 -13.01 -8.38 -10.21
C SER A 152 -11.87 -7.94 -9.31
N LEU A 153 -12.23 -7.53 -8.09
CA LEU A 153 -11.28 -7.19 -7.03
C LEU A 153 -11.38 -8.21 -5.90
N ILE A 154 -10.24 -8.50 -5.29
CA ILE A 154 -10.15 -9.25 -4.04
C ILE A 154 -9.96 -8.25 -2.91
N VAL A 155 -10.84 -8.29 -1.92
CA VAL A 155 -10.73 -7.48 -0.70
C VAL A 155 -9.93 -8.25 0.33
N MET A 156 -8.93 -7.60 0.89
CA MET A 156 -8.06 -8.18 1.91
C MET A 156 -7.90 -7.22 3.09
N SER A 157 -7.75 -7.75 4.28
CA SER A 157 -7.55 -6.94 5.49
C SER A 157 -6.63 -7.59 6.48
N MET A 158 -6.17 -6.77 7.43
CA MET A 158 -5.52 -7.19 8.67
C MET A 158 -6.22 -6.46 9.83
N LEU A 159 -6.59 -7.18 10.86
CA LEU A 159 -7.16 -6.60 12.07
C LEU A 159 -6.04 -6.30 13.08
N ARG A 160 -6.26 -5.31 13.95
CA ARG A 160 -5.31 -4.96 15.03
C ARG A 160 -4.87 -6.18 15.84
N ALA A 161 -5.81 -7.01 16.27
CA ALA A 161 -5.52 -8.20 17.08
C ALA A 161 -4.62 -9.21 16.35
N GLU A 162 -4.80 -9.36 15.05
CA GLU A 162 -3.97 -10.23 14.20
C GLU A 162 -2.54 -9.68 14.07
N HIS A 163 -2.41 -8.36 13.90
CA HIS A 163 -1.11 -7.70 13.88
C HIS A 163 -0.37 -7.85 15.20
N GLU A 164 -1.04 -7.59 16.33
CA GLU A 164 -0.47 -7.71 17.68
C GLU A 164 -0.01 -9.14 17.98
N ALA A 165 -0.83 -10.15 17.65
CA ALA A 165 -0.47 -11.55 17.81
C ALA A 165 0.76 -11.93 16.94
N ARG A 166 0.86 -11.41 15.72
CA ARG A 166 2.00 -11.64 14.83
C ARG A 166 3.28 -11.01 15.38
N VAL A 167 3.21 -9.79 15.91
CA VAL A 167 4.35 -9.10 16.53
C VAL A 167 4.85 -9.86 17.74
N GLU A 168 3.94 -10.33 18.60
CA GLU A 168 4.30 -11.12 19.79
C GLU A 168 4.97 -12.46 19.43
N ALA A 169 4.44 -13.16 18.42
CA ALA A 169 5.05 -14.39 17.92
C ALA A 169 6.48 -14.17 17.42
N LEU A 170 6.72 -13.07 16.68
CA LEU A 170 8.06 -12.73 16.18
C LEU A 170 9.03 -12.38 17.31
N ARG A 171 8.57 -11.68 18.36
CA ARG A 171 9.38 -11.37 19.55
C ARG A 171 9.77 -12.63 20.32
N SER A 172 8.84 -13.56 20.51
CA SER A 172 9.08 -14.82 21.19
C SER A 172 10.14 -15.67 20.50
N ILE A 173 10.14 -15.72 19.16
CA ILE A 173 11.16 -16.41 18.36
C ILE A 173 12.52 -15.73 18.49
N ALA A 174 12.57 -14.40 18.45
CA ALA A 174 13.81 -13.63 18.54
C ALA A 174 14.44 -13.69 19.94
N GLY A 175 13.65 -13.83 20.99
CA GLY A 175 14.13 -13.97 22.38
C GLY A 175 14.58 -15.39 22.76
N ALA A 176 14.29 -16.39 21.91
CA ALA A 176 14.67 -17.78 22.11
C ALA A 176 15.96 -18.18 21.36
N ALA A 177 16.54 -17.28 20.58
CA ALA A 177 17.77 -17.46 19.78
C ALA A 177 18.96 -16.75 20.41
#